data_60459248eb8f4fb9fb62170c0751580a
#
_entry.id   60459248eb8f4fb9fb62170c0751580a
#
_cell.length_a   1.000
_cell.length_b   1.000
_cell.length_c   1.000
_cell.angle_alpha   90.00
_cell.angle_beta   90.00
_cell.angle_gamma   90.00
#
_symmetry.space_group_name_H-M   'P 1'
#
loop_
_entity.id
_entity.type
_entity.pdbx_description
1 polymer ?
#
loop_
_entity_poly.entity_id
_entity_poly.type
_entity_poly.pdbx_seq_one_letter_code
_entity_poly.pdbx_strand_id
1 'polypeptide(L)'
;LGDVYKRQIEDIPFSENIEELQKQMERVNTMDFAVLDDTAAADMKAMIEEAANEGDSVGGILESCILNVPAGLGEPFFDSLESTLSHLLFSVPAVKGIEFGLGFGFSDVYGSEANDPITYDKGFHTATNNNGGINGGISNGMPIRIRTVIKPTASIYKEQNTVDLKTHEAVKLQIQGRHDP
;
A
#
# COMPACT_ATOMS: atom_id res chain seq x y z
N LEU A 1 7.93 18.98 -21.73
CA LEU A 1 7.63 17.90 -20.77
C LEU A 1 6.25 18.21 -20.21
N GLY A 2 5.22 17.63 -20.85
CA GLY A 2 3.87 17.75 -20.34
C GLY A 2 3.75 16.85 -19.10
N ASP A 3 3.33 17.41 -17.98
CA ASP A 3 2.97 16.67 -16.80
C ASP A 3 1.73 15.81 -17.16
N VAL A 4 1.98 14.55 -17.42
CA VAL A 4 0.90 13.55 -17.45
C VAL A 4 0.58 13.24 -16.00
N TYR A 5 -0.21 14.09 -15.36
CA TYR A 5 -0.86 13.74 -14.11
C TYR A 5 -1.81 12.57 -14.40
N LYS A 6 -1.37 11.36 -14.13
CA LYS A 6 -2.29 10.24 -14.03
C LYS A 6 -3.21 10.54 -12.86
N ARG A 7 -4.50 10.56 -13.10
CA ARG A 7 -5.51 10.80 -12.08
C ARG A 7 -5.36 9.72 -11.00
N GLN A 8 -4.95 10.13 -9.80
CA GLN A 8 -4.97 9.26 -8.65
C GLN A 8 -6.41 9.20 -8.14
N ILE A 9 -6.95 8.00 -7.98
CA ILE A 9 -8.25 7.76 -7.36
C ILE A 9 -7.97 7.17 -5.99
N GLU A 10 -8.52 7.80 -4.97
CA GLU A 10 -8.31 7.42 -3.57
C GLU A 10 -9.62 6.92 -2.98
N ASP A 11 -9.53 5.89 -2.15
CA ASP A 11 -10.63 5.40 -1.32
C ASP A 11 -10.77 6.25 -0.06
N ILE A 12 -11.85 6.05 0.69
CA ILE A 12 -12.01 6.57 2.04
C ILE A 12 -10.94 5.94 2.93
N PRO A 13 -10.13 6.75 3.65
CA PRO A 13 -9.09 6.21 4.53
C PRO A 13 -9.70 5.41 5.68
N PHE A 14 -8.94 4.48 6.21
CA PHE A 14 -9.31 3.79 7.44
C PHE A 14 -9.46 4.76 8.60
N SER A 15 -10.55 4.57 9.36
CA SER A 15 -10.89 5.43 10.50
C SER A 15 -9.82 5.38 11.60
N GLU A 16 -9.60 6.51 12.27
CA GLU A 16 -8.80 6.55 13.50
C GLU A 16 -9.58 6.01 14.71
N ASN A 17 -10.91 5.97 14.64
CA ASN A 17 -11.74 5.35 15.65
C ASN A 17 -11.71 3.82 15.50
N ILE A 18 -11.30 3.11 16.54
CA ILE A 18 -11.12 1.65 16.51
C ILE A 18 -12.40 0.88 16.19
N GLU A 19 -13.54 1.31 16.74
CA GLU A 19 -14.82 0.63 16.48
C GLU A 19 -15.28 0.79 15.03
N GLU A 20 -15.06 1.97 14.45
CA GLU A 20 -15.36 2.24 13.05
C GLU A 20 -14.38 1.53 12.13
N LEU A 21 -13.08 1.56 12.45
CA LEU A 21 -12.05 0.81 11.74
C LEU A 21 -12.38 -0.68 11.68
N GLN A 22 -12.83 -1.27 12.79
CA GLN A 22 -13.22 -2.68 12.82
C GLN A 22 -14.36 -2.96 11.84
N LYS A 23 -15.39 -2.11 11.79
CA LYS A 23 -16.49 -2.25 10.84
C LYS A 23 -16.04 -2.10 9.38
N GLN A 24 -15.13 -1.14 9.10
CA GLN A 24 -14.52 -0.99 7.79
C GLN A 24 -13.76 -2.26 7.38
N MET A 25 -12.94 -2.81 8.28
CA MET A 25 -12.19 -4.05 8.05
C MET A 25 -13.11 -5.25 7.80
N GLU A 26 -14.17 -5.41 8.59
CA GLU A 26 -15.18 -6.45 8.38
C GLU A 26 -15.86 -6.30 7.02
N ARG A 27 -16.16 -5.07 6.59
CA ARG A 27 -16.77 -4.79 5.29
C ARG A 27 -15.81 -5.16 4.15
N VAL A 28 -14.59 -4.61 4.11
CA VAL A 28 -13.65 -4.86 2.99
C VAL A 28 -13.27 -6.33 2.85
N ASN A 29 -13.20 -7.08 3.96
CA ASN A 29 -12.90 -8.51 3.95
C ASN A 29 -14.00 -9.38 3.29
N THR A 30 -15.18 -8.82 3.04
CA THR A 30 -16.29 -9.50 2.35
C THR A 30 -16.47 -9.05 0.91
N MET A 31 -15.69 -8.09 0.44
CA MET A 31 -15.80 -7.49 -0.89
C MET A 31 -14.86 -8.15 -1.89
N ASP A 32 -15.34 -8.42 -3.11
CA ASP A 32 -14.50 -8.88 -4.22
C ASP A 32 -13.52 -7.79 -4.69
N PHE A 33 -13.90 -6.52 -4.51
CA PHE A 33 -13.06 -5.35 -4.78
C PHE A 33 -13.07 -4.46 -3.54
N ALA A 34 -12.01 -4.54 -2.76
CA ALA A 34 -11.91 -4.01 -1.40
C ALA A 34 -11.69 -2.48 -1.40
N VAL A 35 -12.72 -1.73 -1.81
CA VAL A 35 -12.78 -0.26 -1.82
C VAL A 35 -14.04 0.19 -1.09
N LEU A 36 -13.89 1.05 -0.09
CA LEU A 36 -14.98 1.47 0.81
C LEU A 36 -15.97 2.43 0.15
N ASP A 37 -15.48 3.33 -0.72
CA ASP A 37 -16.31 4.28 -1.46
C ASP A 37 -16.77 3.67 -2.78
N ASP A 38 -18.07 3.55 -2.98
CA ASP A 38 -18.65 2.95 -4.18
C ASP A 38 -18.34 3.76 -5.46
N THR A 39 -18.20 5.09 -5.34
CA THR A 39 -17.82 5.96 -6.47
C THR A 39 -16.36 5.77 -6.83
N ALA A 40 -15.46 5.75 -5.84
CA ALA A 40 -14.05 5.45 -6.06
C ALA A 40 -13.87 4.05 -6.66
N ALA A 41 -14.61 3.05 -6.18
CA ALA A 41 -14.59 1.70 -6.72
C ALA A 41 -15.00 1.65 -8.20
N ALA A 42 -16.04 2.40 -8.58
CA ALA A 42 -16.49 2.48 -9.98
C ALA A 42 -15.45 3.17 -10.88
N ASP A 43 -14.88 4.27 -10.40
CA ASP A 43 -13.84 5.02 -11.11
C ASP A 43 -12.55 4.20 -11.27
N MET A 44 -12.13 3.47 -10.25
CA MET A 44 -10.97 2.56 -10.30
C MET A 44 -11.19 1.44 -11.32
N LYS A 45 -12.36 0.80 -11.32
CA LYS A 45 -12.71 -0.24 -12.29
C LYS A 45 -12.72 0.31 -13.72
N ALA A 46 -13.29 1.49 -13.93
CA ALA A 46 -13.29 2.13 -15.24
C ALA A 46 -11.87 2.43 -15.74
N MET A 47 -10.97 2.88 -14.87
CA MET A 47 -9.55 3.11 -15.19
C MET A 47 -8.83 1.80 -15.56
N ILE A 48 -9.09 0.71 -14.84
CA ILE A 48 -8.54 -0.62 -15.13
C ILE A 48 -9.03 -1.10 -16.52
N GLU A 49 -10.32 -0.96 -16.79
CA GLU A 49 -10.91 -1.33 -18.08
C GLU A 49 -10.36 -0.49 -19.24
N GLU A 50 -10.18 0.81 -19.03
CA GLU A 50 -9.56 1.70 -20.03
C GLU A 50 -8.13 1.27 -20.34
N ALA A 51 -7.31 1.02 -19.32
CA ALA A 51 -5.94 0.54 -19.50
C ALA A 51 -5.91 -0.82 -20.22
N ALA A 52 -6.77 -1.76 -19.84
CA ALA A 52 -6.89 -3.06 -20.51
C ALA A 52 -7.26 -2.92 -21.99
N ASN A 53 -8.22 -2.06 -22.33
CA ASN A 53 -8.64 -1.80 -23.71
C ASN A 53 -7.53 -1.16 -24.56
N GLU A 54 -6.64 -0.38 -23.93
CA GLU A 54 -5.47 0.19 -24.57
C GLU A 54 -4.27 -0.78 -24.64
N GLY A 55 -4.40 -1.98 -24.08
CA GLY A 55 -3.32 -2.95 -24.00
C GLY A 55 -2.20 -2.55 -23.03
N ASP A 56 -2.53 -1.76 -22.02
CA ASP A 56 -1.65 -1.27 -20.96
C ASP A 56 -2.04 -1.87 -19.60
N SER A 57 -1.41 -1.40 -18.52
CA SER A 57 -1.70 -1.81 -17.16
C SER A 57 -1.59 -0.64 -16.18
N VAL A 58 -2.22 -0.76 -15.03
CA VAL A 58 -2.16 0.21 -13.94
C VAL A 58 -1.54 -0.43 -12.70
N GLY A 59 -0.89 0.38 -11.89
CA GLY A 59 -0.45 0.01 -10.54
C GLY A 59 -1.45 0.50 -9.50
N GLY A 60 -1.20 0.16 -8.24
CA GLY A 60 -2.03 0.61 -7.15
C GLY A 60 -1.32 0.62 -5.81
N ILE A 61 -1.97 1.21 -4.83
CA ILE A 61 -1.58 1.14 -3.42
C ILE A 61 -2.65 0.35 -2.68
N LEU A 62 -2.21 -0.66 -1.94
CA LEU A 62 -3.05 -1.43 -1.04
C LEU A 62 -2.78 -0.95 0.38
N GLU A 63 -3.81 -0.43 1.05
CA GLU A 63 -3.78 -0.17 2.47
C GLU A 63 -4.24 -1.41 3.23
N SER A 64 -3.48 -1.79 4.25
CA SER A 64 -3.76 -2.94 5.11
C SER A 64 -3.68 -2.54 6.58
N CYS A 65 -4.53 -3.14 7.40
CA CYS A 65 -4.53 -2.91 8.83
C CYS A 65 -4.56 -4.24 9.59
N ILE A 66 -3.76 -4.36 10.66
CA ILE A 66 -3.77 -5.52 11.55
C ILE A 66 -4.25 -5.03 12.92
N LEU A 67 -5.35 -5.61 13.37
CA LEU A 67 -5.96 -5.29 14.66
C LEU A 67 -5.58 -6.32 15.75
N ASN A 68 -5.74 -5.91 17.01
CA ASN A 68 -5.56 -6.78 18.17
C ASN A 68 -4.15 -7.36 18.33
N VAL A 69 -3.15 -6.66 17.84
CA VAL A 69 -1.74 -7.02 18.07
C VAL A 69 -1.37 -6.61 19.49
N PRO A 70 -0.95 -7.51 20.37
CA PRO A 70 -0.51 -7.13 21.70
C PRO A 70 0.75 -6.26 21.64
N ALA A 71 0.91 -5.33 22.57
CA ALA A 71 2.16 -4.58 22.70
C ALA A 71 3.31 -5.51 23.08
N GLY A 72 4.52 -5.24 22.56
CA GLY A 72 5.75 -5.94 22.92
C GLY A 72 6.21 -7.00 21.93
N LEU A 73 5.61 -7.11 20.74
CA LEU A 73 6.11 -8.01 19.69
C LEU A 73 7.15 -7.29 18.83
N GLY A 74 8.21 -7.99 18.49
CA GLY A 74 9.31 -7.51 17.66
C GLY A 74 10.66 -7.54 18.38
N GLU A 75 11.73 -7.63 17.63
CA GLU A 75 13.11 -7.63 18.12
C GLU A 75 13.97 -6.61 17.34
N PRO A 76 14.32 -5.45 17.94
CA PRO A 76 15.28 -4.55 17.32
C PRO A 76 16.69 -5.22 17.35
N PHE A 77 17.56 -5.04 16.33
CA PHE A 77 17.41 -4.09 15.19
C PHE A 77 16.96 -4.80 13.92
N PHE A 78 17.52 -5.98 13.59
CA PHE A 78 17.33 -6.64 12.29
C PHE A 78 15.96 -7.31 12.17
N ASP A 79 15.44 -7.81 13.27
CA ASP A 79 14.16 -8.51 13.35
C ASP A 79 13.07 -7.60 13.94
N SER A 80 13.16 -6.28 13.69
CA SER A 80 12.08 -5.36 14.00
C SER A 80 10.80 -5.80 13.29
N LEU A 81 9.65 -5.44 13.86
CA LEU A 81 8.36 -5.85 13.29
C LEU A 81 8.19 -5.31 11.87
N GLU A 82 8.63 -4.06 11.60
CA GLU A 82 8.63 -3.51 10.24
C GLU A 82 9.55 -4.30 9.30
N SER A 83 10.74 -4.69 9.76
CA SER A 83 11.68 -5.48 8.93
C SER A 83 11.08 -6.83 8.56
N THR A 84 10.49 -7.53 9.51
CA THR A 84 9.89 -8.85 9.30
C THR A 84 8.67 -8.77 8.37
N LEU A 85 7.77 -7.83 8.61
CA LEU A 85 6.59 -7.61 7.77
C LEU A 85 7.00 -7.18 6.35
N SER A 86 7.97 -6.28 6.22
CA SER A 86 8.47 -5.84 4.92
C SER A 86 9.13 -7.00 4.15
N HIS A 87 9.91 -7.84 4.81
CA HIS A 87 10.50 -9.03 4.19
C HIS A 87 9.43 -9.94 3.59
N LEU A 88 8.34 -10.19 4.33
CA LEU A 88 7.23 -11.01 3.85
C LEU A 88 6.48 -10.33 2.68
N LEU A 89 6.17 -9.03 2.81
CA LEU A 89 5.44 -8.28 1.78
C LEU A 89 6.25 -8.14 0.49
N PHE A 90 7.58 -7.90 0.56
CA PHE A 90 8.43 -7.88 -0.63
C PHE A 90 8.60 -9.25 -1.31
N SER A 91 8.23 -10.36 -0.66
CA SER A 91 8.17 -11.66 -1.31
C SER A 91 6.98 -11.80 -2.26
N VAL A 92 5.98 -10.93 -2.13
CA VAL A 92 4.84 -10.88 -3.04
C VAL A 92 5.27 -10.24 -4.37
N PRO A 93 5.04 -10.90 -5.53
CA PRO A 93 5.41 -10.33 -6.82
C PRO A 93 4.80 -8.95 -7.05
N ALA A 94 5.55 -8.09 -7.75
CA ALA A 94 5.18 -6.73 -8.10
C ALA A 94 5.13 -5.70 -6.96
N VAL A 95 5.31 -6.08 -5.71
CA VAL A 95 5.53 -5.12 -4.61
C VAL A 95 6.83 -4.34 -4.84
N LYS A 96 6.75 -3.00 -4.74
CA LYS A 96 7.87 -2.07 -5.00
C LYS A 96 8.10 -1.03 -3.91
N GLY A 97 7.21 -0.92 -2.95
CA GLY A 97 7.38 -0.04 -1.81
C GLY A 97 6.42 -0.41 -0.70
N ILE A 98 6.83 -0.10 0.51
CA ILE A 98 6.08 -0.37 1.73
C ILE A 98 6.31 0.81 2.66
N GLU A 99 5.27 1.24 3.35
CA GLU A 99 5.38 2.22 4.42
C GLU A 99 4.44 1.87 5.58
N PHE A 100 4.81 2.31 6.76
CA PHE A 100 4.09 2.08 8.01
C PHE A 100 3.61 3.42 8.58
N GLY A 101 2.35 3.46 9.05
CA GLY A 101 1.77 4.67 9.61
C GLY A 101 1.81 5.85 8.64
N LEU A 102 2.36 6.97 9.09
CA LEU A 102 2.52 8.18 8.27
C LEU A 102 3.50 7.99 7.09
N GLY A 103 4.42 7.01 7.20
CA GLY A 103 5.33 6.64 6.11
C GLY A 103 6.17 7.81 5.62
N PHE A 104 6.16 8.07 4.31
CA PHE A 104 6.88 9.20 3.72
C PHE A 104 6.37 10.57 4.20
N GLY A 105 5.13 10.66 4.70
CA GLY A 105 4.57 11.89 5.27
C GLY A 105 5.32 12.39 6.51
N PHE A 106 6.16 11.56 7.15
CA PHE A 106 7.06 12.03 8.22
C PHE A 106 8.04 13.13 7.76
N SER A 107 8.32 13.22 6.44
CA SER A 107 9.17 14.28 5.89
C SER A 107 8.53 15.67 5.92
N ASP A 108 7.22 15.73 6.07
CA ASP A 108 6.43 16.96 5.94
C ASP A 108 6.01 17.55 7.29
N VAL A 109 6.38 16.88 8.39
CA VAL A 109 5.97 17.26 9.76
C VAL A 109 7.16 17.40 10.70
N TYR A 110 7.00 18.21 11.74
CA TYR A 110 7.97 18.30 12.83
C TYR A 110 7.80 17.15 13.84
N GLY A 111 8.85 16.83 14.57
CA GLY A 111 8.81 15.77 15.57
C GLY A 111 7.72 15.94 16.64
N SER A 112 7.37 17.19 17.00
CA SER A 112 6.27 17.48 17.92
C SER A 112 4.88 17.16 17.36
N GLU A 113 4.74 17.13 16.02
CA GLU A 113 3.51 16.78 15.32
C GLU A 113 3.46 15.27 15.00
N ALA A 114 4.65 14.68 14.77
CA ALA A 114 4.81 13.28 14.43
C ALA A 114 4.68 12.32 15.62
N ASN A 115 4.96 12.78 16.84
CA ASN A 115 4.88 11.96 18.04
C ASN A 115 3.46 11.48 18.31
N ASP A 116 3.34 10.23 18.79
CA ASP A 116 2.10 9.63 19.26
C ASP A 116 2.03 9.72 20.79
N PRO A 117 1.33 10.72 21.36
CA PRO A 117 1.26 10.88 22.81
C PRO A 117 0.57 9.70 23.47
N ILE A 118 1.17 9.12 24.49
CA ILE A 118 0.58 8.02 25.25
C ILE A 118 -0.51 8.57 26.18
N THR A 119 -1.67 7.93 26.16
CA THR A 119 -2.82 8.20 27.01
C THR A 119 -3.26 6.95 27.77
N TYR A 120 -4.09 7.12 28.78
CA TYR A 120 -4.63 6.00 29.56
C TYR A 120 -6.15 6.15 29.73
N ASP A 121 -6.88 5.21 29.15
CA ASP A 121 -8.30 4.98 29.40
C ASP A 121 -8.57 3.48 29.37
N LYS A 122 -8.75 2.88 30.54
CA LYS A 122 -8.89 1.43 30.72
C LYS A 122 -7.70 0.59 30.18
N GLY A 123 -6.60 1.24 29.79
CA GLY A 123 -5.38 0.69 29.23
C GLY A 123 -4.50 1.79 28.64
N PHE A 124 -3.23 1.46 28.36
CA PHE A 124 -2.35 2.36 27.64
C PHE A 124 -2.65 2.29 26.15
N HIS A 125 -2.78 3.45 25.51
CA HIS A 125 -2.90 3.62 24.07
C HIS A 125 -2.30 4.95 23.65
N THR A 126 -2.08 5.16 22.37
CA THR A 126 -1.63 6.46 21.85
C THR A 126 -2.85 7.28 21.34
N ALA A 127 -2.75 8.61 21.48
CA ALA A 127 -3.80 9.52 21.03
C ALA A 127 -3.89 9.60 19.49
N THR A 128 -2.77 9.36 18.82
CA THR A 128 -2.62 9.29 17.35
C THR A 128 -1.89 7.99 17.02
N ASN A 129 -1.81 7.65 15.73
CA ASN A 129 -1.14 6.44 15.27
C ASN A 129 -0.21 6.72 14.08
N ASN A 130 0.55 7.81 14.17
CA ASN A 130 1.50 8.21 13.12
C ASN A 130 2.57 7.13 12.86
N ASN A 131 3.01 6.43 13.92
CA ASN A 131 3.97 5.34 13.81
C ASN A 131 3.36 4.00 13.33
N GLY A 132 2.06 3.97 13.02
CA GLY A 132 1.40 2.78 12.49
C GLY A 132 1.46 1.56 13.41
N GLY A 133 1.36 1.76 14.73
CA GLY A 133 1.31 0.68 15.71
C GLY A 133 2.68 0.11 16.12
N ILE A 134 3.79 0.67 15.63
CA ILE A 134 5.15 0.16 15.86
C ILE A 134 6.06 1.30 16.29
N ASN A 135 6.71 1.15 17.47
CA ASN A 135 7.71 2.10 17.97
C ASN A 135 9.02 1.37 18.23
N GLY A 136 10.13 1.84 17.67
CA GLY A 136 11.44 1.23 17.84
C GLY A 136 11.50 -0.24 17.41
N GLY A 137 10.69 -0.65 16.44
CA GLY A 137 10.62 -2.02 15.96
C GLY A 137 9.69 -2.95 16.74
N ILE A 138 8.97 -2.43 17.74
CA ILE A 138 8.13 -3.20 18.67
C ILE A 138 6.68 -2.69 18.58
N SER A 139 5.72 -3.61 18.55
CA SER A 139 4.29 -3.25 18.57
C SER A 139 3.93 -2.52 19.87
N ASN A 140 3.09 -1.49 19.75
CA ASN A 140 2.63 -0.68 20.88
C ASN A 140 1.18 -0.94 21.31
N GLY A 141 0.51 -1.91 20.66
CA GLY A 141 -0.90 -2.26 20.93
C GLY A 141 -1.91 -1.51 20.07
N MET A 142 -1.47 -0.50 19.32
CA MET A 142 -2.32 0.19 18.34
C MET A 142 -2.43 -0.64 17.04
N PRO A 143 -3.43 -0.35 16.17
CA PRO A 143 -3.52 -0.97 14.86
C PRO A 143 -2.24 -0.81 14.06
N ILE A 144 -1.72 -1.90 13.48
CA ILE A 144 -0.60 -1.81 12.55
C ILE A 144 -1.15 -1.42 11.19
N ARG A 145 -0.73 -0.26 10.69
CA ARG A 145 -1.13 0.29 9.38
C ARG A 145 0.01 0.21 8.40
N ILE A 146 -0.25 -0.39 7.25
CA ILE A 146 0.73 -0.63 6.20
C ILE A 146 0.15 -0.18 4.88
N ARG A 147 0.92 0.56 4.08
CA ARG A 147 0.62 0.83 2.66
C ARG A 147 1.67 0.14 1.79
N THR A 148 1.20 -0.58 0.80
CA THR A 148 2.04 -1.38 -0.09
C THR A 148 1.76 -0.97 -1.53
N VAL A 149 2.78 -0.53 -2.27
CA VAL A 149 2.63 -0.19 -3.68
C VAL A 149 2.92 -1.40 -4.56
N ILE A 150 1.99 -1.66 -5.47
CA ILE A 150 2.09 -2.68 -6.51
C ILE A 150 2.38 -1.99 -7.84
N LYS A 151 3.45 -2.38 -8.51
CA LYS A 151 3.79 -1.81 -9.82
C LYS A 151 2.82 -2.31 -10.90
N PRO A 152 2.59 -1.54 -11.98
CA PRO A 152 1.89 -2.04 -13.16
C PRO A 152 2.55 -3.29 -13.73
N THR A 153 1.76 -4.20 -14.27
CA THR A 153 2.25 -5.38 -14.98
C THR A 153 3.13 -4.96 -16.16
N ALA A 154 4.34 -5.48 -16.24
CA ALA A 154 5.29 -5.10 -17.30
C ALA A 154 5.01 -5.80 -18.65
N SER A 155 4.28 -6.92 -18.62
CA SER A 155 3.91 -7.69 -19.81
C SER A 155 2.63 -7.12 -20.41
N ILE A 156 2.76 -6.04 -21.18
CA ILE A 156 1.63 -5.34 -21.81
C ILE A 156 1.57 -5.62 -23.32
N TYR A 157 0.41 -5.39 -23.93
CA TYR A 157 0.22 -5.56 -25.38
C TYR A 157 0.79 -4.43 -26.24
N LYS A 158 1.16 -3.29 -25.61
CA LYS A 158 1.81 -2.19 -26.32
C LYS A 158 3.21 -2.58 -26.77
N GLU A 159 3.60 -2.10 -27.94
CA GLU A 159 4.97 -2.26 -28.44
C GLU A 159 5.97 -1.55 -27.53
N GLN A 160 7.01 -2.27 -27.13
CA GLN A 160 8.05 -1.79 -26.22
C GLN A 160 9.41 -1.81 -26.89
N ASN A 161 10.26 -0.85 -26.56
CA ASN A 161 11.66 -0.85 -27.00
C ASN A 161 12.46 -1.80 -26.13
N THR A 162 13.27 -2.62 -26.77
CA THR A 162 14.18 -3.54 -26.08
C THR A 162 15.45 -3.75 -26.92
N VAL A 163 16.31 -4.66 -26.51
CA VAL A 163 17.54 -5.04 -27.20
C VAL A 163 17.57 -6.53 -27.39
N ASP A 164 17.93 -7.00 -28.58
CA ASP A 164 18.24 -8.41 -28.80
C ASP A 164 19.54 -8.76 -28.06
N LEU A 165 19.47 -9.74 -27.16
CA LEU A 165 20.59 -10.10 -26.30
C LEU A 165 21.75 -10.79 -27.05
N LYS A 166 21.53 -11.25 -28.29
CA LYS A 166 22.56 -11.90 -29.12
C LYS A 166 23.23 -10.93 -30.07
N THR A 167 22.44 -10.08 -30.72
CA THR A 167 22.95 -9.12 -31.71
C THR A 167 23.33 -7.78 -31.09
N HIS A 168 22.81 -7.46 -29.89
CA HIS A 168 22.91 -6.18 -29.19
C HIS A 168 22.24 -5.03 -29.96
N GLU A 169 21.35 -5.33 -30.87
CA GLU A 169 20.63 -4.34 -31.66
C GLU A 169 19.33 -3.94 -30.98
N ALA A 170 18.94 -2.68 -31.14
CA ALA A 170 17.65 -2.18 -30.66
C ALA A 170 16.53 -2.81 -31.48
N VAL A 171 15.55 -3.42 -30.82
CA VAL A 171 14.40 -4.06 -31.45
C VAL A 171 13.11 -3.64 -30.77
N LYS A 172 11.99 -3.88 -31.44
CA LYS A 172 10.66 -3.73 -30.89
C LYS A 172 10.13 -5.08 -30.44
N LEU A 173 9.54 -5.10 -29.24
CA LEU A 173 8.90 -6.27 -28.66
C LEU A 173 7.41 -5.96 -28.40
N GLN A 174 6.53 -6.81 -28.89
CA GLN A 174 5.14 -6.84 -28.49
C GLN A 174 4.87 -8.20 -27.86
N ILE A 175 4.52 -8.21 -26.58
CA ILE A 175 4.24 -9.44 -25.84
C ILE A 175 2.81 -9.85 -26.19
N GLN A 176 2.63 -11.10 -26.62
CA GLN A 176 1.33 -11.70 -26.86
C GLN A 176 1.08 -12.76 -25.80
N GLY A 177 -0.03 -12.64 -25.09
CA GLY A 177 -0.39 -13.55 -24.01
C GLY A 177 -1.58 -13.03 -23.23
N ARG A 178 -2.10 -13.83 -22.29
CA ARG A 178 -3.12 -13.37 -21.35
C ARG A 178 -2.41 -12.76 -20.16
N HIS A 179 -2.59 -11.46 -19.98
CA HIS A 179 -2.04 -10.72 -18.85
C HIS A 179 -3.18 -9.96 -18.16
N ASP A 180 -3.11 -9.87 -16.84
CA ASP A 180 -4.01 -9.03 -16.07
C ASP A 180 -3.57 -7.56 -16.23
N PRO A 181 -4.50 -6.63 -16.47
CA PRO A 181 -4.22 -5.22 -16.70
C PRO A 181 -3.74 -4.48 -15.46
#